data_d8e1bb337e0d01df9309bbd10d94458a
#
_entry.id   d8e1bb337e0d01df9309bbd10d94458a
#
_cell.length_a   1.000
_cell.length_b   1.000
_cell.length_c   1.000
_cell.angle_alpha   90.00
_cell.angle_beta   90.00
_cell.angle_gamma   90.00
#
_symmetry.space_group_name_H-M   'P 1'
#
loop_
_entity.id
_entity.type
_entity.pdbx_description
1 polymer ?
#
loop_
_entity_poly.entity_id
_entity_poly.type
_entity_poly.pdbx_seq_one_letter_code
_entity_poly.pdbx_strand_id
1 'polypeptide(L)'
;SDDDAATEVADSVAEWFRWAAWADKFDGRVHETTMHGLVLALNEAIGVVGVICPDSRPLHGFTRLVAPLLAMGNTVVAIPSEAHPLAAAGIYQVLETSDLPGGVLNFVTGLRQEIVGTLAEHDGVDAIWSAAGDIAEVEVASAGNMKRVWNADTSAADEELLRAAIQVKNIWLPHGV
;
A
#
# COMPACT_ATOMS: atom_id res chain seq x y z
N SER A 1 -12.61 -16.55 -18.10
CA SER A 1 -13.82 -16.35 -18.93
C SER A 1 -14.32 -14.91 -18.77
N ASP A 2 -15.29 -14.49 -19.57
CA ASP A 2 -15.90 -13.15 -19.46
C ASP A 2 -16.60 -12.96 -18.11
N ASP A 3 -17.18 -14.02 -17.57
CA ASP A 3 -17.81 -14.02 -16.24
C ASP A 3 -16.79 -13.82 -15.12
N ASP A 4 -15.61 -14.42 -15.23
CA ASP A 4 -14.52 -14.22 -14.25
C ASP A 4 -14.01 -12.79 -14.28
N ALA A 5 -13.87 -12.22 -15.48
CA ALA A 5 -13.44 -10.83 -15.65
C ALA A 5 -14.48 -9.85 -15.08
N ALA A 6 -15.76 -10.08 -15.33
CA ALA A 6 -16.83 -9.25 -14.78
C ALA A 6 -16.87 -9.31 -13.24
N THR A 7 -16.68 -10.51 -12.68
CA THR A 7 -16.59 -10.71 -11.22
C THR A 7 -15.38 -9.97 -10.64
N GLU A 8 -14.23 -10.07 -11.28
CA GLU A 8 -13.02 -9.40 -10.81
C GLU A 8 -13.17 -7.86 -10.83
N VAL A 9 -13.81 -7.31 -11.86
CA VAL A 9 -14.11 -5.88 -11.92
C VAL A 9 -15.06 -5.47 -10.79
N ALA A 10 -16.12 -6.23 -10.56
CA ALA A 10 -17.09 -5.95 -9.51
C ALA A 10 -16.43 -5.97 -8.11
N ASP A 11 -15.61 -6.99 -7.85
CA ASP A 11 -14.85 -7.09 -6.59
C ASP A 11 -13.87 -5.93 -6.43
N SER A 12 -13.20 -5.52 -7.49
CA SER A 12 -12.25 -4.39 -7.47
C SER A 12 -12.97 -3.07 -7.19
N VAL A 13 -14.14 -2.84 -7.76
CA VAL A 13 -14.99 -1.68 -7.45
C VAL A 13 -15.40 -1.69 -5.98
N ALA A 14 -15.83 -2.85 -5.47
CA ALA A 14 -16.20 -3.00 -4.06
C ALA A 14 -15.03 -2.71 -3.12
N GLU A 15 -13.80 -3.11 -3.49
CA GLU A 15 -12.59 -2.78 -2.73
C GLU A 15 -12.33 -1.27 -2.69
N TRP A 16 -12.44 -0.54 -3.79
CA TRP A 16 -12.31 0.92 -3.78
C TRP A 16 -13.29 1.60 -2.83
N PHE A 17 -14.56 1.21 -2.85
CA PHE A 17 -15.56 1.74 -1.91
C PHE A 17 -15.26 1.37 -0.46
N ARG A 18 -14.79 0.14 -0.21
CA ARG A 18 -14.39 -0.32 1.12
C ARG A 18 -13.26 0.54 1.69
N TRP A 19 -12.19 0.77 0.92
CA TRP A 19 -11.05 1.56 1.39
C TRP A 19 -11.36 3.05 1.51
N ALA A 20 -12.21 3.59 0.64
CA ALA A 20 -12.74 4.94 0.82
C ALA A 20 -13.50 5.08 2.15
N ALA A 21 -14.25 4.03 2.55
CA ALA A 21 -14.94 4.03 3.84
C ALA A 21 -13.99 3.89 5.05
N TRP A 22 -12.80 3.31 4.88
CA TRP A 22 -11.79 3.21 5.94
C TRP A 22 -11.00 4.51 6.13
N ALA A 23 -10.87 5.34 5.11
CA ALA A 23 -10.02 6.53 5.12
C ALA A 23 -10.32 7.51 6.26
N ASP A 24 -11.55 7.55 6.77
CA ASP A 24 -12.00 8.41 7.87
C ASP A 24 -12.31 7.64 9.17
N LYS A 25 -11.99 6.36 9.27
CA LYS A 25 -12.37 5.49 10.40
C LYS A 25 -11.20 4.87 11.15
N PHE A 26 -10.01 4.90 10.57
CA PHE A 26 -8.84 4.29 11.18
C PHE A 26 -8.04 5.32 11.96
N ASP A 27 -8.53 5.63 13.16
CA ASP A 27 -7.96 6.66 14.04
C ASP A 27 -6.75 6.20 14.84
N GLY A 28 -6.00 7.19 15.35
CA GLY A 28 -4.98 6.99 16.36
C GLY A 28 -5.59 6.65 17.74
N ARG A 29 -4.73 6.55 18.75
CA ARG A 29 -5.13 6.18 20.11
C ARG A 29 -4.55 7.13 21.14
N VAL A 30 -5.25 7.22 22.28
CA VAL A 30 -4.75 7.86 23.48
C VAL A 30 -4.41 6.75 24.48
N HIS A 31 -3.20 6.78 25.04
CA HIS A 31 -2.75 5.81 26.01
C HIS A 31 -2.57 6.47 27.39
N GLU A 32 -3.10 5.81 28.41
CA GLU A 32 -2.70 6.07 29.78
C GLU A 32 -1.36 5.38 30.06
N THR A 33 -0.47 6.09 30.73
CA THR A 33 0.84 5.57 31.11
C THR A 33 1.01 5.59 32.60
N THR A 34 1.90 4.74 33.12
CA THR A 34 2.25 4.73 34.56
C THR A 34 3.03 5.97 34.99
N MET A 35 3.60 6.71 34.05
CA MET A 35 4.22 8.01 34.29
C MET A 35 3.19 9.12 34.13
N HIS A 36 3.37 10.23 34.85
CA HIS A 36 2.52 11.40 34.68
C HIS A 36 2.66 11.97 33.27
N GLY A 37 1.62 11.81 32.46
CA GLY A 37 1.61 12.28 31.08
C GLY A 37 0.52 11.62 30.26
N LEU A 38 0.27 12.21 29.10
CA LEU A 38 -0.63 11.71 28.08
C LEU A 38 0.21 11.27 26.88
N VAL A 39 -0.07 10.09 26.35
CA VAL A 39 0.57 9.62 25.11
C VAL A 39 -0.47 9.52 24.02
N LEU A 40 -0.23 10.25 22.93
CA LEU A 40 -1.01 10.16 21.70
C LEU A 40 -0.25 9.25 20.73
N ALA A 41 -0.89 8.21 20.26
CA ALA A 41 -0.40 7.37 19.17
C ALA A 41 -1.13 7.78 17.88
N LEU A 42 -0.47 8.52 17.01
CA LEU A 42 -1.03 8.99 15.75
C LEU A 42 -0.65 8.04 14.63
N ASN A 43 -1.63 7.75 13.76
CA ASN A 43 -1.37 7.04 12.52
C ASN A 43 -0.85 8.03 11.49
N GLU A 44 0.34 7.77 10.93
CA GLU A 44 0.93 8.57 9.86
C GLU A 44 1.20 7.67 8.65
N ALA A 45 1.17 8.24 7.46
CA ALA A 45 1.61 7.56 6.25
C ALA A 45 3.08 7.13 6.40
N ILE A 46 3.45 6.02 5.78
CA ILE A 46 4.84 5.58 5.72
C ILE A 46 5.65 6.54 4.82
N GLY A 47 5.06 6.94 3.71
CA GLY A 47 5.68 7.78 2.69
C GLY A 47 5.46 7.21 1.29
N VAL A 48 6.54 6.92 0.58
CA VAL A 48 6.51 6.30 -0.76
C VAL A 48 6.60 4.78 -0.61
N VAL A 49 5.59 4.08 -1.10
CA VAL A 49 5.51 2.62 -1.02
C VAL A 49 5.57 2.01 -2.42
N GLY A 50 6.57 1.16 -2.64
CA GLY A 50 6.63 0.30 -3.81
C GLY A 50 5.69 -0.90 -3.64
N VAL A 51 4.87 -1.20 -4.64
CA VAL A 51 3.94 -2.33 -4.60
C VAL A 51 4.20 -3.25 -5.77
N ILE A 52 4.55 -4.50 -5.50
CA ILE A 52 4.75 -5.54 -6.51
C ILE A 52 3.51 -6.43 -6.51
N CYS A 53 2.67 -6.28 -7.53
CA CYS A 53 1.37 -6.92 -7.60
C CYS A 53 1.46 -8.38 -8.07
N PRO A 54 0.51 -9.25 -7.65
CA PRO A 54 0.45 -10.63 -8.10
C PRO A 54 -0.05 -10.73 -9.55
N ASP A 55 0.21 -11.87 -10.19
CA ASP A 55 -0.32 -12.18 -11.52
C ASP A 55 -1.72 -12.80 -11.47
N SER A 56 -2.10 -13.37 -10.32
CA SER A 56 -3.45 -13.87 -10.09
C SER A 56 -4.42 -12.75 -9.80
N ARG A 57 -5.58 -12.75 -10.48
CA ARG A 57 -6.59 -11.69 -10.35
C ARG A 57 -5.95 -10.28 -10.43
N PRO A 58 -5.35 -9.92 -11.57
CA PRO A 58 -4.42 -8.80 -11.68
C PRO A 58 -5.03 -7.44 -11.34
N LEU A 59 -6.31 -7.22 -11.62
CA LEU A 59 -7.01 -5.99 -11.26
C LEU A 59 -7.36 -5.96 -9.77
N HIS A 60 -7.91 -7.05 -9.26
CA HIS A 60 -8.28 -7.14 -7.85
C HIS A 60 -7.05 -7.15 -6.95
N GLY A 61 -6.00 -7.92 -7.29
CA GLY A 61 -4.75 -7.95 -6.55
C GLY A 61 -4.07 -6.58 -6.49
N PHE A 62 -4.07 -5.85 -7.60
CA PHE A 62 -3.62 -4.46 -7.64
C PHE A 62 -4.45 -3.57 -6.69
N THR A 63 -5.77 -3.59 -6.84
CA THR A 63 -6.67 -2.74 -6.03
C THR A 63 -6.53 -3.05 -4.54
N ARG A 64 -6.48 -4.33 -4.19
CA ARG A 64 -6.38 -4.81 -2.81
C ARG A 64 -5.13 -4.32 -2.10
N LEU A 65 -4.01 -4.16 -2.80
CA LEU A 65 -2.75 -3.69 -2.22
C LEU A 65 -2.59 -2.16 -2.29
N VAL A 66 -3.08 -1.53 -3.35
CA VAL A 66 -2.87 -0.10 -3.58
C VAL A 66 -3.87 0.76 -2.81
N ALA A 67 -5.16 0.39 -2.80
CA ALA A 67 -6.20 1.23 -2.22
C ALA A 67 -6.04 1.48 -0.70
N PRO A 68 -5.65 0.52 0.16
CA PRO A 68 -5.38 0.79 1.58
C PRO A 68 -4.21 1.75 1.79
N LEU A 69 -3.18 1.68 0.96
CA LEU A 69 -2.04 2.61 1.03
C LEU A 69 -2.47 4.05 0.73
N LEU A 70 -3.28 4.23 -0.31
CA LEU A 70 -3.83 5.53 -0.67
C LEU A 70 -4.77 6.06 0.42
N ALA A 71 -5.63 5.21 0.96
CA ALA A 71 -6.55 5.57 2.05
C ALA A 71 -5.80 6.05 3.30
N MET A 72 -4.60 5.54 3.55
CA MET A 72 -3.74 5.93 4.67
C MET A 72 -2.74 7.06 4.32
N GLY A 73 -2.87 7.67 3.15
CA GLY A 73 -2.10 8.86 2.76
C GLY A 73 -0.72 8.59 2.17
N ASN A 74 -0.42 7.36 1.76
CA ASN A 74 0.86 7.06 1.12
C ASN A 74 0.86 7.43 -0.37
N THR A 75 2.03 7.66 -0.91
CA THR A 75 2.30 7.69 -2.34
C THR A 75 2.73 6.30 -2.80
N VAL A 76 2.22 5.86 -3.94
CA VAL A 76 2.45 4.50 -4.41
C VAL A 76 3.16 4.49 -5.76
N VAL A 77 4.19 3.64 -5.85
CA VAL A 77 4.80 3.22 -7.12
C VAL A 77 4.49 1.74 -7.31
N ALA A 78 3.52 1.45 -8.17
CA ALA A 78 3.06 0.09 -8.39
C ALA A 78 3.69 -0.54 -9.62
N ILE A 79 4.17 -1.78 -9.46
CA ILE A 79 4.51 -2.71 -10.54
C ILE A 79 3.30 -3.65 -10.66
N PRO A 80 2.41 -3.43 -11.64
CA PRO A 80 1.24 -4.30 -11.82
C PRO A 80 1.66 -5.70 -12.26
N SER A 81 0.67 -6.58 -12.46
CA SER A 81 0.91 -7.91 -13.00
C SER A 81 1.77 -7.85 -14.26
N GLU A 82 2.83 -8.65 -14.30
CA GLU A 82 3.67 -8.77 -15.49
C GLU A 82 2.92 -9.44 -16.65
N ALA A 83 2.12 -10.46 -16.32
CA ALA A 83 1.35 -11.19 -17.32
C ALA A 83 0.16 -10.39 -17.88
N HIS A 84 -0.43 -9.50 -17.09
CA HIS A 84 -1.65 -8.77 -17.43
C HIS A 84 -1.60 -7.28 -17.03
N PRO A 85 -0.60 -6.51 -17.49
CA PRO A 85 -0.38 -5.13 -17.04
C PRO A 85 -1.51 -4.17 -17.44
N LEU A 86 -2.24 -4.47 -18.52
CA LEU A 86 -3.34 -3.63 -19.01
C LEU A 86 -4.54 -3.61 -18.06
N ALA A 87 -4.70 -4.61 -17.19
CA ALA A 87 -5.77 -4.62 -16.20
C ALA A 87 -5.65 -3.43 -15.24
N ALA A 88 -4.45 -3.15 -14.75
CA ALA A 88 -4.19 -1.97 -13.91
C ALA A 88 -4.17 -0.67 -14.72
N ALA A 89 -3.62 -0.69 -15.94
CA ALA A 89 -3.56 0.50 -16.81
C ALA A 89 -4.96 1.07 -17.13
N GLY A 90 -5.99 0.21 -17.19
CA GLY A 90 -7.38 0.63 -17.38
C GLY A 90 -7.91 1.54 -16.27
N ILE A 91 -7.36 1.45 -15.04
CA ILE A 91 -7.74 2.32 -13.92
C ILE A 91 -7.28 3.77 -14.14
N TYR A 92 -6.26 3.99 -14.96
CA TYR A 92 -5.70 5.31 -15.19
C TYR A 92 -6.77 6.34 -15.65
N GLN A 93 -7.69 5.92 -16.48
CA GLN A 93 -8.80 6.80 -16.92
C GLN A 93 -9.72 7.20 -15.76
N VAL A 94 -9.92 6.30 -14.81
CA VAL A 94 -10.73 6.58 -13.60
C VAL A 94 -9.98 7.55 -12.70
N LEU A 95 -8.68 7.35 -12.51
CA LEU A 95 -7.83 8.22 -11.71
C LEU A 95 -7.75 9.63 -12.27
N GLU A 96 -7.59 9.78 -13.59
CA GLU A 96 -7.49 11.06 -14.28
C GLU A 96 -8.76 11.91 -14.15
N THR A 97 -9.92 11.25 -13.96
CA THR A 97 -11.21 11.92 -13.75
C THR A 97 -11.60 12.02 -12.27
N SER A 98 -10.78 11.53 -11.36
CA SER A 98 -10.98 11.60 -9.91
C SER A 98 -10.27 12.82 -9.32
N ASP A 99 -10.55 13.09 -8.03
CA ASP A 99 -9.85 14.13 -7.26
C ASP A 99 -8.48 13.64 -6.71
N LEU A 100 -7.99 12.46 -7.11
CA LEU A 100 -6.69 11.98 -6.68
C LEU A 100 -5.58 12.87 -7.30
N PRO A 101 -4.72 13.50 -6.48
CA PRO A 101 -3.68 14.37 -7.01
C PRO A 101 -2.70 13.62 -7.91
N GLY A 102 -2.25 14.26 -8.98
CA GLY A 102 -1.24 13.68 -9.88
C GLY A 102 0.04 13.29 -9.14
N GLY A 103 0.58 12.12 -9.44
CA GLY A 103 1.79 11.59 -8.82
C GLY A 103 1.60 10.82 -7.52
N VAL A 104 0.39 10.79 -6.94
CA VAL A 104 0.10 9.99 -5.73
C VAL A 104 0.10 8.50 -6.05
N LEU A 105 -0.37 8.12 -7.23
CA LEU A 105 -0.29 6.75 -7.74
C LEU A 105 0.41 6.72 -9.08
N ASN A 106 1.48 5.96 -9.18
CA ASN A 106 2.30 5.80 -10.36
C ASN A 106 2.40 4.32 -10.74
N PHE A 107 2.43 4.04 -12.04
CA PHE A 107 2.59 2.68 -12.57
C PHE A 107 3.90 2.55 -13.32
N VAL A 108 4.61 1.46 -13.07
CA VAL A 108 5.81 1.08 -13.82
C VAL A 108 5.59 -0.32 -14.37
N THR A 109 5.45 -0.43 -15.68
CA THR A 109 5.26 -1.71 -16.36
C THR A 109 6.56 -2.18 -17.03
N GLY A 110 6.81 -3.48 -17.04
CA GLY A 110 7.98 -4.10 -17.64
C GLY A 110 8.28 -5.46 -17.04
N LEU A 111 9.42 -6.01 -17.34
CA LEU A 111 9.87 -7.25 -16.76
C LEU A 111 10.20 -7.04 -15.28
N ARG A 112 9.56 -7.80 -14.42
CA ARG A 112 9.67 -7.68 -12.96
C ARG A 112 11.13 -7.79 -12.50
N GLN A 113 11.86 -8.75 -13.05
CA GLN A 113 13.27 -8.97 -12.73
C GLN A 113 14.20 -7.77 -13.04
N GLU A 114 13.79 -6.87 -13.94
CA GLU A 114 14.58 -5.68 -14.28
C GLU A 114 14.22 -4.47 -13.39
N ILE A 115 12.97 -4.42 -12.91
CA ILE A 115 12.42 -3.24 -12.21
C ILE A 115 12.53 -3.38 -10.69
N VAL A 116 12.29 -4.57 -10.15
CA VAL A 116 12.18 -4.80 -8.69
C VAL A 116 13.48 -4.45 -7.96
N GLY A 117 14.64 -4.83 -8.50
CA GLY A 117 15.93 -4.48 -7.91
C GLY A 117 16.11 -2.97 -7.78
N THR A 118 15.82 -2.23 -8.85
CA THR A 118 15.92 -0.77 -8.86
C THR A 118 14.96 -0.13 -7.83
N LEU A 119 13.72 -0.62 -7.74
CA LEU A 119 12.75 -0.14 -6.76
C LEU A 119 13.20 -0.45 -5.32
N ALA A 120 13.77 -1.64 -5.10
CA ALA A 120 14.24 -2.09 -3.79
C ALA A 120 15.48 -1.32 -3.31
N GLU A 121 16.37 -0.93 -4.20
CA GLU A 121 17.59 -0.17 -3.89
C GLU A 121 17.32 1.35 -3.78
N HIS A 122 16.19 1.84 -4.29
CA HIS A 122 15.94 3.28 -4.40
C HIS A 122 15.71 3.93 -3.02
N ASP A 123 16.55 4.89 -2.65
CA ASP A 123 16.51 5.59 -1.35
C ASP A 123 15.23 6.42 -1.12
N GLY A 124 14.56 6.84 -2.19
CA GLY A 124 13.30 7.57 -2.12
C GLY A 124 12.05 6.70 -1.95
N VAL A 125 12.23 5.39 -1.73
CA VAL A 125 11.14 4.44 -1.42
C VAL A 125 11.27 4.02 0.04
N ASP A 126 10.24 4.24 0.84
CA ASP A 126 10.24 4.01 2.28
C ASP A 126 9.80 2.60 2.67
N ALA A 127 9.00 1.96 1.83
CA ALA A 127 8.55 0.58 2.05
C ALA A 127 8.29 -0.14 0.73
N ILE A 128 8.32 -1.48 0.77
CA ILE A 128 7.92 -2.34 -0.35
C ILE A 128 6.94 -3.40 0.15
N TRP A 129 5.84 -3.52 -0.57
CA TRP A 129 4.87 -4.60 -0.44
C TRP A 129 4.99 -5.51 -1.65
N SER A 130 5.34 -6.77 -1.45
CA SER A 130 5.36 -7.75 -2.53
C SER A 130 4.37 -8.88 -2.30
N ALA A 131 3.54 -9.14 -3.32
CA ALA A 131 2.66 -10.30 -3.41
C ALA A 131 3.03 -11.21 -4.60
N ALA A 132 4.22 -11.06 -5.15
CA ALA A 132 4.68 -11.76 -6.35
C ALA A 132 5.55 -13.00 -6.05
N GLY A 133 5.83 -13.29 -4.78
CA GLY A 133 6.65 -14.44 -4.36
C GLY A 133 8.17 -14.20 -4.41
N ASP A 134 8.60 -12.97 -4.65
CA ASP A 134 10.00 -12.55 -4.78
C ASP A 134 10.58 -11.88 -3.52
N ILE A 135 9.93 -12.07 -2.39
CA ILE A 135 10.22 -11.35 -1.14
C ILE A 135 11.69 -11.43 -0.69
N ALA A 136 12.31 -12.59 -0.83
CA ALA A 136 13.70 -12.79 -0.41
C ALA A 136 14.68 -11.94 -1.25
N GLU A 137 14.42 -11.79 -2.54
CA GLU A 137 15.22 -10.95 -3.44
C GLU A 137 15.04 -9.47 -3.08
N VAL A 138 13.80 -9.06 -2.79
CA VAL A 138 13.47 -7.70 -2.34
C VAL A 138 14.15 -7.37 -1.02
N GLU A 139 14.12 -8.28 -0.04
CA GLU A 139 14.79 -8.08 1.26
C GLU A 139 16.29 -7.89 1.11
N VAL A 140 16.94 -8.73 0.28
CA VAL A 140 18.38 -8.62 0.02
C VAL A 140 18.71 -7.29 -0.64
N ALA A 141 17.98 -6.90 -1.68
CA ALA A 141 18.21 -5.63 -2.38
C ALA A 141 17.92 -4.39 -1.51
N SER A 142 16.97 -4.51 -0.57
CA SER A 142 16.61 -3.43 0.37
C SER A 142 17.54 -3.32 1.59
N ALA A 143 18.44 -4.26 1.81
CA ALA A 143 19.23 -4.34 3.04
C ALA A 143 20.12 -3.09 3.30
N GLY A 144 20.48 -2.35 2.24
CA GLY A 144 21.34 -1.16 2.33
C GLY A 144 20.64 0.12 2.80
N ASN A 145 19.32 0.20 2.78
CA ASN A 145 18.57 1.45 3.00
C ASN A 145 17.46 1.38 4.06
N MET A 146 17.41 0.29 4.82
CA MET A 146 16.52 0.13 6.01
C MET A 146 15.02 0.33 5.75
N LYS A 147 14.54 0.17 4.52
CA LYS A 147 13.11 0.29 4.22
C LYS A 147 12.32 -0.90 4.78
N ARG A 148 11.03 -0.69 5.00
CA ARG A 148 10.15 -1.77 5.39
C ARG A 148 9.86 -2.68 4.20
N VAL A 149 10.08 -3.97 4.35
CA VAL A 149 9.67 -4.97 3.37
C VAL A 149 8.58 -5.84 3.97
N TRP A 150 7.47 -5.98 3.26
CA TRP A 150 6.33 -6.77 3.69
C TRP A 150 5.92 -7.77 2.62
N ASN A 151 5.88 -9.05 3.01
CA ASN A 151 5.30 -10.10 2.17
C ASN A 151 3.79 -9.97 2.22
N ALA A 152 3.24 -9.27 1.23
CA ALA A 152 1.85 -8.90 1.19
C ALA A 152 0.97 -10.08 0.76
N ASP A 153 -0.10 -10.29 1.51
CA ASP A 153 -1.12 -11.27 1.19
C ASP A 153 -2.42 -10.56 0.79
N THR A 154 -2.89 -10.79 -0.42
CA THR A 154 -4.15 -10.22 -0.89
C THR A 154 -5.37 -10.78 -0.16
N SER A 155 -5.23 -11.88 0.58
CA SER A 155 -6.25 -12.46 1.46
C SER A 155 -6.21 -11.93 2.90
N ALA A 156 -5.21 -11.13 3.26
CA ALA A 156 -5.05 -10.56 4.60
C ALA A 156 -6.29 -9.79 5.05
N ALA A 157 -6.56 -9.75 6.35
CA ALA A 157 -7.66 -8.97 6.90
C ALA A 157 -7.45 -7.46 6.68
N ASP A 158 -8.54 -6.70 6.56
CA ASP A 158 -8.48 -5.24 6.34
C ASP A 158 -7.62 -4.53 7.39
N GLU A 159 -7.76 -4.90 8.68
CA GLU A 159 -6.96 -4.32 9.76
C GLU A 159 -5.45 -4.60 9.62
N GLU A 160 -5.08 -5.73 9.06
CA GLU A 160 -3.67 -6.05 8.81
C GLU A 160 -3.10 -5.15 7.72
N LEU A 161 -3.83 -4.98 6.62
CA LEU A 161 -3.47 -4.06 5.53
C LEU A 161 -3.37 -2.61 6.04
N LEU A 162 -4.33 -2.16 6.85
CA LEU A 162 -4.30 -0.82 7.44
C LEU A 162 -3.06 -0.62 8.33
N ARG A 163 -2.77 -1.59 9.21
CA ARG A 163 -1.59 -1.52 10.10
C ARG A 163 -0.28 -1.56 9.32
N ALA A 164 -0.22 -2.34 8.25
CA ALA A 164 0.95 -2.38 7.37
C ALA A 164 1.13 -1.07 6.59
N ALA A 165 0.03 -0.35 6.29
CA ALA A 165 0.02 0.89 5.51
C ALA A 165 0.39 2.15 6.30
N ILE A 166 0.61 2.05 7.62
CA ILE A 166 0.91 3.20 8.48
C ILE A 166 2.20 3.01 9.28
N GLN A 167 2.67 4.12 9.81
CA GLN A 167 3.59 4.16 10.96
C GLN A 167 2.91 4.86 12.13
N VAL A 168 3.21 4.42 13.35
CA VAL A 168 2.66 5.02 14.55
C VAL A 168 3.67 6.00 15.14
N LYS A 169 3.25 7.26 15.24
CA LYS A 169 4.02 8.30 15.91
C LYS A 169 3.49 8.52 17.32
N ASN A 170 4.33 8.30 18.30
CA ASN A 170 4.00 8.56 19.70
C ASN A 170 4.40 9.96 20.11
N ILE A 171 3.43 10.75 20.60
CA ILE A 171 3.65 12.10 21.14
C ILE A 171 3.41 12.04 22.65
N TRP A 172 4.44 12.34 23.41
CA TRP A 172 4.41 12.39 24.87
C TRP A 172 4.16 13.82 25.34
N LEU A 173 3.01 14.03 25.98
CA LEU A 173 2.65 15.32 26.56
C LEU A 173 2.79 15.21 28.07
N PRO A 174 3.76 15.88 28.69
CA PRO A 174 3.89 15.90 30.14
C PRO A 174 2.69 16.63 30.74
N HIS A 175 2.06 16.04 31.77
CA HIS A 175 1.12 16.79 32.59
C HIS A 175 1.89 17.76 33.44
N GLY A 176 1.44 19.00 33.46
CA GLY A 176 1.97 20.01 34.37
C GLY A 176 1.86 19.58 35.83
N VAL A 177 2.85 19.91 36.57
CA VAL A 177 2.91 19.80 38.05
C VAL A 177 1.85 20.70 38.63
#